data_a9461037f420b292b18cb7e4ea528943
#
_entry.id   a9461037f420b292b18cb7e4ea528943
#
_cell.length_a   1.000
_cell.length_b   1.000
_cell.length_c   1.000
_cell.angle_alpha   90.00
_cell.angle_beta   90.00
_cell.angle_gamma   90.00
#
_symmetry.space_group_name_H-M   'P 1'
#
loop_
_entity.id
_entity.type
_entity.pdbx_description
1 polymer ?
#
loop_
_entity_poly.entity_id
_entity_poly.type
_entity_poly.pdbx_seq_one_letter_code
_entity_poly.pdbx_strand_id
1 'polypeptide(L)'
;MSNEKILALDQKLSAQRQEWSTTIRGLAQSLRNINTMEITIADVLSSRQTLVDQIAYINVKIKQQKKTISARYREAYIRYYEYDYKLGEKQKEKFIENDLADDNMILSHLENQLDWLKDSVKTLDNMGFAIRNRLALKDL
;
A
#
# COMPACT_ATOMS: atom_id res chain seq x y z
N MET A 1 -5.52 -3.53 -22.64
CA MET A 1 -6.21 -4.22 -21.54
C MET A 1 -5.43 -4.23 -20.24
N SER A 2 -4.18 -4.72 -20.21
CA SER A 2 -3.39 -4.69 -18.96
C SER A 2 -3.11 -3.26 -18.48
N ASN A 3 -2.87 -2.30 -19.39
CA ASN A 3 -2.69 -0.90 -19.03
C ASN A 3 -3.92 -0.28 -18.37
N GLU A 4 -5.11 -0.68 -18.79
CA GLU A 4 -6.36 -0.21 -18.20
C GLU A 4 -6.53 -0.72 -16.77
N LYS A 5 -6.15 -1.98 -16.50
CA LYS A 5 -6.19 -2.57 -15.17
C LYS A 5 -5.20 -1.90 -14.23
N ILE A 6 -4.00 -1.62 -14.70
CA ILE A 6 -2.96 -0.93 -13.94
C ILE A 6 -3.41 0.48 -13.60
N LEU A 7 -3.95 1.20 -14.58
CA LEU A 7 -4.46 2.55 -14.38
C LEU A 7 -5.63 2.56 -13.40
N ALA A 8 -6.55 1.61 -13.52
CA ALA A 8 -7.68 1.49 -12.60
C ALA A 8 -7.22 1.19 -11.17
N LEU A 9 -6.23 0.31 -11.00
CA LEU A 9 -5.63 0.02 -9.69
C LEU A 9 -4.98 1.25 -9.11
N ASP A 10 -4.16 1.95 -9.88
CA ASP A 10 -3.49 3.17 -9.44
C ASP A 10 -4.50 4.24 -9.00
N GLN A 11 -5.56 4.43 -9.77
CA GLN A 11 -6.63 5.38 -9.44
C GLN A 11 -7.35 5.00 -8.15
N LYS A 12 -7.64 3.71 -7.97
CA LYS A 12 -8.28 3.20 -6.75
C LYS A 12 -7.42 3.43 -5.52
N LEU A 13 -6.14 3.07 -5.61
CA LEU A 13 -5.20 3.21 -4.50
C LEU A 13 -4.94 4.69 -4.18
N SER A 14 -4.83 5.53 -5.21
CA SER A 14 -4.66 6.97 -5.05
C SER A 14 -5.89 7.62 -4.37
N ALA A 15 -7.09 7.20 -4.76
CA ALA A 15 -8.33 7.68 -4.13
C ALA A 15 -8.37 7.30 -2.64
N GLN A 16 -7.98 6.07 -2.30
CA GLN A 16 -7.89 5.63 -0.90
C GLN A 16 -6.90 6.47 -0.11
N ARG A 17 -5.73 6.77 -0.68
CA ARG A 17 -4.74 7.64 -0.02
C ARG A 17 -5.28 9.04 0.21
N GLN A 18 -6.01 9.61 -0.76
CA GLN A 18 -6.61 10.93 -0.60
C GLN A 18 -7.66 10.97 0.50
N GLU A 19 -8.52 9.96 0.56
CA GLU A 19 -9.52 9.84 1.64
C GLU A 19 -8.84 9.77 2.99
N TRP A 20 -7.81 8.94 3.12
CA TRP A 20 -7.04 8.81 4.35
C TRP A 20 -6.31 10.11 4.71
N SER A 21 -5.70 10.78 3.73
CA SER A 21 -5.03 12.07 3.97
C SER A 21 -6.00 13.10 4.53
N THR A 22 -7.21 13.17 3.98
CA THR A 22 -8.26 14.06 4.49
C THR A 22 -8.64 13.71 5.93
N THR A 23 -8.85 12.43 6.20
CA THR A 23 -9.20 11.95 7.54
C THR A 23 -8.10 12.27 8.56
N ILE A 24 -6.85 11.97 8.23
CA ILE A 24 -5.70 12.19 9.12
C ILE A 24 -5.50 13.69 9.38
N ARG A 25 -5.62 14.53 8.36
CA ARG A 25 -5.53 15.99 8.53
C ARG A 25 -6.65 16.52 9.42
N GLY A 26 -7.86 15.99 9.27
CA GLY A 26 -8.98 16.35 10.12
C GLY A 26 -8.72 15.99 11.58
N LEU A 27 -8.18 14.80 11.85
CA LEU A 27 -7.79 14.37 13.18
C LEU A 27 -6.69 15.28 13.77
N ALA A 28 -5.69 15.63 12.95
CA ALA A 28 -4.62 16.53 13.39
C ALA A 28 -5.15 17.91 13.79
N GLN A 29 -6.11 18.44 13.03
CA GLN A 29 -6.77 19.70 13.38
C GLN A 29 -7.58 19.60 14.66
N SER A 30 -8.24 18.46 14.88
CA SER A 30 -9.02 18.22 16.11
C SER A 30 -8.16 18.19 17.36
N LEU A 31 -6.86 17.90 17.25
CA LEU A 31 -5.93 17.96 18.37
C LEU A 31 -5.75 19.36 18.96
N ARG A 32 -6.14 20.40 18.21
CA ARG A 32 -6.08 21.78 18.70
C ARG A 32 -7.14 22.10 19.76
N ASN A 33 -8.21 21.29 19.81
CA ASN A 33 -9.32 21.52 20.71
C ASN A 33 -9.32 20.50 21.85
N ILE A 34 -8.95 20.96 23.04
CA ILE A 34 -8.87 20.14 24.25
C ILE A 34 -10.25 19.59 24.66
N ASN A 35 -11.33 20.33 24.38
CA ASN A 35 -12.68 19.94 24.78
C ASN A 35 -13.22 18.73 24.00
N THR A 36 -12.69 18.46 22.83
CA THR A 36 -13.07 17.30 21.99
C THR A 36 -12.02 16.19 21.98
N MET A 37 -11.09 16.23 22.92
CA MET A 37 -9.93 15.33 22.95
C MET A 37 -10.35 13.86 23.07
N GLU A 38 -11.36 13.54 23.88
CA GLU A 38 -11.85 12.18 24.04
C GLU A 38 -12.40 11.60 22.75
N ILE A 39 -13.16 12.40 22.00
CA ILE A 39 -13.70 12.01 20.68
C ILE A 39 -12.54 11.78 19.71
N THR A 40 -11.57 12.68 19.72
CA THR A 40 -10.38 12.58 18.85
C THR A 40 -9.58 11.32 19.15
N ILE A 41 -9.40 10.96 20.43
CA ILE A 41 -8.73 9.70 20.82
C ILE A 41 -9.47 8.50 20.23
N ALA A 42 -10.80 8.44 20.39
CA ALA A 42 -11.61 7.36 19.87
C ALA A 42 -11.48 7.25 18.34
N ASP A 43 -11.52 8.39 17.65
CA ASP A 43 -11.40 8.45 16.17
C ASP A 43 -10.01 8.01 15.71
N VAL A 44 -8.95 8.41 16.40
CA VAL A 44 -7.57 8.00 16.11
C VAL A 44 -7.43 6.47 16.25
N LEU A 45 -7.94 5.90 17.35
CA LEU A 45 -7.86 4.46 17.59
C LEU A 45 -8.65 3.65 16.54
N SER A 46 -9.87 4.12 16.24
CA SER A 46 -10.71 3.48 15.21
C SER A 46 -10.07 3.55 13.83
N SER A 47 -9.55 4.71 13.45
CA SER A 47 -8.87 4.90 12.16
C SER A 47 -7.61 4.05 12.07
N ARG A 48 -6.86 3.95 13.17
CA ARG A 48 -5.66 3.10 13.23
C ARG A 48 -6.02 1.64 12.98
N GLN A 49 -7.08 1.14 13.60
CA GLN A 49 -7.51 -0.25 13.40
C GLN A 49 -7.93 -0.49 11.96
N THR A 50 -8.65 0.43 11.35
CA THR A 50 -9.04 0.32 9.94
C THR A 50 -7.81 0.27 9.03
N LEU A 51 -6.79 1.08 9.30
CA LEU A 51 -5.53 1.04 8.55
C LEU A 51 -4.81 -0.30 8.71
N VAL A 52 -4.78 -0.86 9.93
CA VAL A 52 -4.19 -2.18 10.19
C VAL A 52 -4.92 -3.25 9.38
N ASP A 53 -6.24 -3.20 9.31
CA ASP A 53 -7.04 -4.14 8.52
C ASP A 53 -6.72 -4.01 7.02
N GLN A 54 -6.56 -2.79 6.52
CA GLN A 54 -6.19 -2.55 5.13
C GLN A 54 -4.76 -3.01 4.83
N ILE A 55 -3.84 -2.85 5.77
CA ILE A 55 -2.47 -3.39 5.65
C ILE A 55 -2.51 -4.91 5.48
N ALA A 56 -3.29 -5.60 6.30
CA ALA A 56 -3.46 -7.04 6.20
C ALA A 56 -4.02 -7.45 4.83
N TYR A 57 -5.01 -6.73 4.33
CA TYR A 57 -5.60 -6.97 3.01
C TYR A 57 -4.57 -6.78 1.89
N ILE A 58 -3.81 -5.69 1.92
CA ILE A 58 -2.79 -5.41 0.90
C ILE A 58 -1.67 -6.46 0.95
N ASN A 59 -1.26 -6.91 2.14
CA ASN A 59 -0.28 -7.99 2.27
C ASN A 59 -0.74 -9.29 1.57
N VAL A 60 -2.01 -9.64 1.69
CA VAL A 60 -2.58 -10.80 0.98
C VAL A 60 -2.51 -10.58 -0.53
N LYS A 61 -2.87 -9.39 -1.00
CA LYS A 61 -2.80 -9.04 -2.43
C LYS A 61 -1.38 -9.10 -2.97
N ILE A 62 -0.41 -8.65 -2.20
CA ILE A 62 1.01 -8.72 -2.58
C ILE A 62 1.46 -10.19 -2.72
N LYS A 63 1.09 -11.05 -1.78
CA LYS A 63 1.42 -12.48 -1.86
C LYS A 63 0.79 -13.14 -3.07
N GLN A 64 -0.47 -12.83 -3.36
CA GLN A 64 -1.17 -13.34 -4.55
C GLN A 64 -0.48 -12.85 -5.83
N GLN A 65 -0.08 -11.59 -5.89
CA GLN A 65 0.59 -11.02 -7.05
C GLN A 65 1.98 -11.64 -7.28
N LYS A 66 2.74 -11.86 -6.21
CA LYS A 66 4.04 -12.56 -6.30
C LYS A 66 3.88 -13.97 -6.82
N LYS A 67 2.83 -14.67 -6.39
CA LYS A 67 2.51 -16.02 -6.88
C LYS A 67 2.16 -15.98 -8.37
N THR A 68 1.38 -15.02 -8.79
CA THR A 68 1.02 -14.81 -10.21
C THR A 68 2.28 -14.57 -11.04
N ILE A 69 3.16 -13.70 -10.58
CA ILE A 69 4.43 -13.38 -11.26
C ILE A 69 5.28 -14.65 -11.40
N SER A 70 5.41 -15.44 -10.34
CA SER A 70 6.18 -16.69 -10.38
C SER A 70 5.62 -17.69 -11.38
N ALA A 71 4.29 -17.84 -11.44
CA ALA A 71 3.64 -18.73 -12.39
C ALA A 71 3.86 -18.25 -13.85
N ARG A 72 3.70 -16.97 -14.12
CA ARG A 72 3.90 -16.38 -15.44
C ARG A 72 5.36 -16.40 -15.86
N TYR A 73 6.28 -16.21 -14.93
CA TYR A 73 7.71 -16.37 -15.19
C TYR A 73 8.01 -17.77 -15.68
N ARG A 74 7.47 -18.78 -15.01
CA ARG A 74 7.65 -20.19 -15.38
C ARG A 74 7.11 -20.46 -16.78
N GLU A 75 5.93 -19.98 -17.09
CA GLU A 75 5.31 -20.13 -18.41
C GLU A 75 6.15 -19.45 -19.50
N ALA A 76 6.61 -18.23 -19.23
CA ALA A 76 7.45 -17.49 -20.17
C ALA A 76 8.81 -18.17 -20.37
N TYR A 77 9.40 -18.66 -19.25
CA TYR A 77 10.67 -19.41 -19.31
C TYR A 77 10.54 -20.62 -20.23
N ILE A 78 9.50 -21.44 -20.03
CA ILE A 78 9.25 -22.62 -20.88
C ILE A 78 9.10 -22.22 -22.34
N ARG A 79 8.31 -21.17 -22.61
CA ARG A 79 8.05 -20.69 -23.96
C ARG A 79 9.33 -20.27 -24.68
N TYR A 80 10.19 -19.48 -24.03
CA TYR A 80 11.39 -18.96 -24.68
C TYR A 80 12.56 -19.94 -24.66
N TYR A 81 12.70 -20.78 -23.69
CA TYR A 81 13.82 -21.72 -23.59
C TYR A 81 13.56 -23.04 -24.28
N GLU A 82 12.31 -23.50 -24.38
CA GLU A 82 11.99 -24.75 -25.08
C GLU A 82 11.67 -24.54 -26.55
N TYR A 83 10.99 -23.46 -26.88
CA TYR A 83 10.48 -23.26 -28.23
C TYR A 83 11.30 -22.29 -29.09
N ASP A 84 12.24 -21.56 -28.50
CA ASP A 84 12.98 -20.53 -29.20
C ASP A 84 14.47 -20.60 -28.90
N TYR A 85 15.06 -21.73 -29.23
CA TYR A 85 16.48 -22.00 -28.99
C TYR A 85 17.43 -21.08 -29.78
N LYS A 86 16.94 -20.32 -30.75
CA LYS A 86 17.73 -19.36 -31.54
C LYS A 86 18.06 -18.08 -30.80
N LEU A 87 17.35 -17.79 -29.70
CA LEU A 87 17.59 -16.61 -28.89
C LEU A 87 18.72 -16.85 -27.88
N GLY A 88 19.59 -15.87 -27.71
CA GLY A 88 20.59 -15.89 -26.65
C GLY A 88 19.94 -15.73 -25.27
N GLU A 89 20.63 -16.18 -24.22
CA GLU A 89 20.11 -16.11 -22.84
C GLU A 89 19.70 -14.71 -22.43
N LYS A 90 20.52 -13.70 -22.72
CA LYS A 90 20.21 -12.30 -22.40
C LYS A 90 18.96 -11.80 -23.09
N GLN A 91 18.74 -12.22 -24.35
CA GLN A 91 17.55 -11.88 -25.11
C GLN A 91 16.31 -12.54 -24.51
N LYS A 92 16.41 -13.82 -24.11
CA LYS A 92 15.32 -14.56 -23.47
C LYS A 92 14.91 -13.90 -22.15
N GLU A 93 15.88 -13.55 -21.31
CA GLU A 93 15.62 -12.85 -20.05
C GLU A 93 14.93 -11.51 -20.28
N LYS A 94 15.37 -10.76 -21.31
CA LYS A 94 14.77 -9.47 -21.65
C LYS A 94 13.33 -9.61 -22.13
N PHE A 95 13.03 -10.63 -22.92
CA PHE A 95 11.65 -10.91 -23.35
C PHE A 95 10.77 -11.30 -22.15
N ILE A 96 11.31 -12.10 -21.22
CA ILE A 96 10.59 -12.47 -19.99
C ILE A 96 10.30 -11.23 -19.15
N GLU A 97 11.28 -10.35 -18.95
CA GLU A 97 11.08 -9.07 -18.25
C GLU A 97 9.99 -8.23 -18.89
N ASN A 98 9.98 -8.14 -20.22
CA ASN A 98 8.96 -7.39 -20.95
C ASN A 98 7.56 -8.00 -20.76
N ASP A 99 7.47 -9.33 -20.80
CA ASP A 99 6.19 -10.03 -20.59
C ASP A 99 5.66 -9.84 -19.16
N LEU A 100 6.54 -9.67 -18.18
CA LEU A 100 6.19 -9.49 -16.78
C LEU A 100 6.12 -8.03 -16.33
N ALA A 101 6.39 -7.08 -17.22
CA ALA A 101 6.47 -5.66 -16.88
C ALA A 101 5.18 -5.15 -16.23
N ASP A 102 4.03 -5.51 -16.77
CA ASP A 102 2.73 -5.10 -16.23
C ASP A 102 2.47 -5.70 -14.85
N ASP A 103 2.79 -6.99 -14.68
CA ASP A 103 2.63 -7.68 -13.40
C ASP A 103 3.54 -7.11 -12.32
N ASN A 104 4.77 -6.75 -12.69
CA ASN A 104 5.71 -6.11 -11.79
C ASN A 104 5.26 -4.69 -11.41
N MET A 105 4.62 -3.98 -12.33
CA MET A 105 4.07 -2.66 -12.05
C MET A 105 2.90 -2.75 -11.05
N ILE A 106 2.03 -3.74 -11.19
CA ILE A 106 0.95 -4.00 -10.22
C ILE A 106 1.55 -4.26 -8.84
N LEU A 107 2.58 -5.10 -8.76
CA LEU A 107 3.26 -5.38 -7.50
C LEU A 107 3.84 -4.11 -6.89
N SER A 108 4.49 -3.27 -7.68
CA SER A 108 5.06 -2.00 -7.21
C SER A 108 3.98 -1.07 -6.63
N HIS A 109 2.83 -0.96 -7.29
CA HIS A 109 1.73 -0.14 -6.78
C HIS A 109 1.22 -0.67 -5.43
N LEU A 110 1.09 -1.99 -5.29
CA LEU A 110 0.66 -2.61 -4.03
C LEU A 110 1.68 -2.39 -2.91
N GLU A 111 2.96 -2.56 -3.21
CA GLU A 111 4.03 -2.35 -2.23
C GLU A 111 4.12 -0.89 -1.79
N ASN A 112 3.99 0.05 -2.72
CA ASN A 112 3.95 1.49 -2.40
C ASN A 112 2.75 1.83 -1.52
N GLN A 113 1.60 1.24 -1.80
CA GLN A 113 0.40 1.44 -0.98
C GLN A 113 0.62 0.89 0.44
N LEU A 114 1.23 -0.28 0.55
CA LEU A 114 1.55 -0.87 1.86
C LEU A 114 2.44 0.06 2.68
N ASP A 115 3.50 0.59 2.08
CA ASP A 115 4.41 1.50 2.76
C ASP A 115 3.70 2.78 3.21
N TRP A 116 2.85 3.33 2.35
CA TRP A 116 2.06 4.51 2.68
C TRP A 116 1.11 4.27 3.84
N LEU A 117 0.42 3.11 3.86
CA LEU A 117 -0.47 2.74 4.96
C LEU A 117 0.29 2.57 6.28
N LYS A 118 1.46 1.94 6.24
CA LYS A 118 2.32 1.78 7.42
C LYS A 118 2.80 3.13 7.96
N ASP A 119 3.17 4.05 7.09
CA ASP A 119 3.56 5.40 7.49
C ASP A 119 2.39 6.15 8.11
N SER A 120 1.19 5.95 7.59
CA SER A 120 -0.04 6.53 8.15
C SER A 120 -0.34 6.02 9.55
N VAL A 121 -0.10 4.73 9.82
CA VAL A 121 -0.22 4.17 11.17
C VAL A 121 0.77 4.87 12.11
N LYS A 122 2.00 5.09 11.68
CA LYS A 122 3.00 5.82 12.48
C LYS A 122 2.54 7.24 12.80
N THR A 123 1.93 7.92 11.83
CA THR A 123 1.38 9.26 12.04
C THR A 123 0.30 9.25 13.12
N LEU A 124 -0.62 8.26 13.08
CA LEU A 124 -1.65 8.12 14.10
C LEU A 124 -1.05 7.77 15.49
N ASP A 125 -0.01 6.95 15.52
CA ASP A 125 0.69 6.63 16.77
C ASP A 125 1.34 7.89 17.37
N ASN A 126 1.93 8.74 16.53
CA ASN A 126 2.49 10.01 16.96
C ASN A 126 1.41 10.96 17.51
N MET A 127 0.23 10.95 16.90
CA MET A 127 -0.92 11.69 17.45
C MET A 127 -1.30 11.18 18.84
N GLY A 128 -1.28 9.86 19.04
CA GLY A 128 -1.54 9.26 20.34
C GLY A 128 -0.57 9.74 21.41
N PHE A 129 0.72 9.83 21.09
CA PHE A 129 1.73 10.39 22.00
C PHE A 129 1.48 11.87 22.27
N ALA A 130 1.17 12.67 21.26
CA ALA A 130 0.87 14.08 21.41
C ALA A 130 -0.35 14.31 22.33
N ILE A 131 -1.38 13.49 22.15
CA ILE A 131 -2.58 13.55 23.02
C ILE A 131 -2.21 13.26 24.45
N ARG A 132 -1.46 12.20 24.73
CA ARG A 132 -1.03 11.84 26.09
C ARG A 132 -0.22 12.94 26.73
N ASN A 133 0.70 13.55 25.99
CA ASN A 133 1.52 14.65 26.48
C ASN A 133 0.68 15.88 26.84
N ARG A 134 -0.32 16.22 26.03
CA ARG A 134 -1.21 17.34 26.32
C ARG A 134 -2.07 17.10 27.54
N LEU A 135 -2.58 15.88 27.71
CA LEU A 135 -3.35 15.50 28.89
C LEU A 135 -2.49 15.55 30.15
N ALA A 136 -1.26 15.07 30.10
CA ALA A 136 -0.32 15.15 31.22
C ALA A 136 -0.05 16.61 31.63
N LEU A 137 0.14 17.50 30.65
CA LEU A 137 0.33 18.94 30.94
C LEU A 137 -0.90 19.59 31.53
N LYS A 138 -2.10 19.13 31.17
CA LYS A 138 -3.36 19.65 31.74
C LYS A 138 -3.49 19.29 33.20
N ASP A 139 -2.99 18.14 33.62
CA ASP A 139 -3.08 17.66 35.00
C ASP A 139 -2.04 18.33 35.93
N LEU A 140 -1.09 19.06 35.38
CA LEU A 140 -0.16 19.86 36.16
C LEU A 140 -0.78 21.16 36.62
#